data_2257e37662407a4ac4067c853e4e8f91
#
_entry.id   2257e37662407a4ac4067c853e4e8f91
#
_cell.length_a   1.000
_cell.length_b   1.000
_cell.length_c   1.000
_cell.angle_alpha   90.00
_cell.angle_beta   90.00
_cell.angle_gamma   90.00
#
_symmetry.space_group_name_H-M   'P 1'
#
loop_
_entity.id
_entity.type
_entity.pdbx_description
1 polymer ?
#
loop_
_entity_poly.entity_id
_entity_poly.type
_entity_poly.pdbx_seq_one_letter_code
_entity_poly.pdbx_strand_id
1 'polypeptide(L)'
;MLDKIKKVYINNSGAVTVEEDMSYNAGDKNVSFLQINGIDISILTQAKIKTPGGQIITKTCSNVDLGKNVYKQVLVPCDESGVYQVQIIQSSRDKVSCSNIFQYTVDPGIE
;
A
#
# COMPACT_ATOMS: atom_id res chain seq x y z
N MET A 1 5.43 20.27 -0.96
CA MET A 1 4.77 19.13 -0.28
C MET A 1 5.71 17.95 -0.25
N LEU A 2 5.88 17.32 0.90
CA LEU A 2 6.84 16.23 1.08
C LEU A 2 6.22 14.85 0.83
N ASP A 3 4.92 14.69 1.07
CA ASP A 3 4.29 13.39 0.98
C ASP A 3 4.22 12.88 -0.47
N LYS A 4 4.56 11.62 -0.63
CA LYS A 4 4.52 10.91 -1.92
C LYS A 4 3.43 9.85 -1.83
N ILE A 5 2.33 10.07 -2.54
CA ILE A 5 1.14 9.22 -2.47
C ILE A 5 0.95 8.51 -3.81
N LYS A 6 0.91 7.19 -3.78
CA LYS A 6 0.62 6.36 -4.96
C LYS A 6 -0.74 5.72 -4.79
N LYS A 7 -1.58 5.83 -5.82
CA LYS A 7 -2.96 5.35 -5.78
C LYS A 7 -3.08 3.93 -6.30
N VAL A 8 -3.86 3.12 -5.60
CA VAL A 8 -4.15 1.74 -5.93
C VAL A 8 -5.66 1.55 -5.90
N TYR A 9 -6.21 0.88 -6.91
CA TYR A 9 -7.62 0.56 -6.99
C TYR A 9 -7.80 -0.96 -6.91
N ILE A 10 -8.68 -1.41 -6.02
CA ILE A 10 -8.98 -2.83 -5.86
C ILE A 10 -10.47 -3.01 -6.12
N ASN A 11 -10.83 -3.88 -7.07
CA ASN A 11 -12.22 -4.19 -7.36
C ASN A 11 -12.75 -5.32 -6.46
N ASN A 12 -14.04 -5.65 -6.61
CA ASN A 12 -14.69 -6.66 -5.77
C ASN A 12 -14.12 -8.07 -5.92
N SER A 13 -13.41 -8.35 -7.01
CA SER A 13 -12.77 -9.66 -7.20
C SER A 13 -11.35 -9.72 -6.65
N GLY A 14 -10.84 -8.61 -6.09
CA GLY A 14 -9.47 -8.51 -5.62
C GLY A 14 -8.45 -8.11 -6.69
N ALA A 15 -8.91 -7.85 -7.92
CA ALA A 15 -8.01 -7.39 -8.98
C ALA A 15 -7.53 -5.97 -8.69
N VAL A 16 -6.25 -5.72 -8.94
CA VAL A 16 -5.58 -4.48 -8.57
C VAL A 16 -5.18 -3.71 -9.81
N THR A 17 -5.48 -2.41 -9.82
CA THR A 17 -4.99 -1.45 -10.81
C THR A 17 -4.13 -0.43 -10.09
N VAL A 18 -2.93 -0.18 -10.58
CA VAL A 18 -1.98 0.75 -9.97
C VAL A 18 -1.71 1.93 -10.90
N GLU A 19 -1.16 3.00 -10.33
CA GLU A 19 -0.67 4.13 -11.13
C GLU A 19 0.49 3.69 -12.03
N GLU A 20 0.75 4.49 -13.06
CA GLU A 20 1.84 4.25 -14.00
C GLU A 20 3.21 4.27 -13.31
N ASP A 21 3.39 5.20 -12.36
CA ASP A 21 4.63 5.31 -11.59
C ASP A 21 4.40 4.87 -10.14
N MET A 22 4.79 3.64 -9.83
CA MET A 22 4.74 3.08 -8.49
C MET A 22 6.14 3.04 -7.87
N SER A 23 6.84 4.18 -7.86
CA SER A 23 8.19 4.25 -7.32
C SER A 23 8.33 5.32 -6.23
N TYR A 24 9.20 5.02 -5.27
CA TYR A 24 9.65 5.93 -4.23
C TYR A 24 11.18 5.96 -4.25
N ASN A 25 11.78 6.76 -3.40
CA ASN A 25 13.25 6.86 -3.31
C ASN A 25 13.76 6.31 -1.99
N ALA A 26 14.88 5.63 -2.02
CA ALA A 26 15.54 5.16 -0.81
C ALA A 26 15.91 6.36 0.07
N GLY A 27 15.65 6.21 1.36
CA GLY A 27 15.84 7.30 2.31
C GLY A 27 14.59 8.13 2.57
N ASP A 28 13.50 7.93 1.78
CA ASP A 28 12.22 8.51 2.13
C ASP A 28 11.76 7.97 3.48
N LYS A 29 11.40 8.88 4.37
CA LYS A 29 11.00 8.51 5.73
C LYS A 29 9.72 9.23 6.13
N ASN A 30 8.69 8.45 6.48
CA ASN A 30 7.38 8.96 6.91
C ASN A 30 6.66 9.82 5.86
N VAL A 31 6.98 9.64 4.57
CA VAL A 31 6.38 10.42 3.48
C VAL A 31 5.82 9.55 2.36
N SER A 32 6.08 8.25 2.36
CA SER A 32 5.71 7.33 1.28
C SER A 32 4.44 6.58 1.64
N PHE A 33 3.36 6.87 0.92
CA PHE A 33 2.04 6.31 1.20
C PHE A 33 1.46 5.57 0.01
N LEU A 34 0.67 4.53 0.31
CA LEU A 34 -0.28 3.95 -0.62
C LEU A 34 -1.68 4.44 -0.24
N GLN A 35 -2.42 4.92 -1.23
CA GLN A 35 -3.84 5.23 -1.11
C GLN A 35 -4.63 4.10 -1.76
N ILE A 36 -5.43 3.39 -0.97
CA ILE A 36 -6.14 2.21 -1.42
C ILE A 36 -7.60 2.55 -1.59
N ASN A 37 -8.08 2.47 -2.83
CA ASN A 37 -9.43 2.84 -3.24
C ASN A 37 -10.21 1.61 -3.70
N GLY A 38 -11.54 1.73 -3.72
CA GLY A 38 -12.44 0.70 -4.23
C GLY A 38 -12.83 -0.35 -3.21
N ILE A 39 -12.35 -0.24 -1.97
CA ILE A 39 -12.65 -1.18 -0.89
C ILE A 39 -13.58 -0.56 0.14
N ASP A 40 -14.22 -1.39 0.94
CA ASP A 40 -15.06 -0.96 2.05
C ASP A 40 -14.16 -0.52 3.21
N ILE A 41 -14.15 0.78 3.51
CA ILE A 41 -13.30 1.35 4.56
C ILE A 41 -13.78 1.04 5.98
N SER A 42 -15.00 0.50 6.14
CA SER A 42 -15.49 0.10 7.46
C SER A 42 -14.87 -1.21 7.95
N ILE A 43 -14.18 -1.93 7.08
CA ILE A 43 -13.58 -3.24 7.37
C ILE A 43 -12.12 -3.05 7.73
N LEU A 44 -11.64 -3.76 8.76
CA LEU A 44 -10.23 -3.79 9.12
C LEU A 44 -9.40 -4.18 7.90
N THR A 45 -8.45 -3.33 7.55
CA THR A 45 -7.62 -3.49 6.35
C THR A 45 -6.15 -3.41 6.74
N GLN A 46 -5.38 -4.38 6.26
CA GLN A 46 -3.95 -4.45 6.49
C GLN A 46 -3.20 -4.61 5.17
N ALA A 47 -1.99 -4.06 5.12
CA ALA A 47 -1.07 -4.27 4.02
C ALA A 47 0.02 -5.23 4.47
N LYS A 48 0.16 -6.33 3.75
CA LYS A 48 1.25 -7.30 3.94
C LYS A 48 2.29 -7.00 2.88
N ILE A 49 3.50 -6.66 3.32
CA ILE A 49 4.56 -6.15 2.45
C ILE A 49 5.77 -7.07 2.56
N LYS A 50 6.24 -7.57 1.41
CA LYS A 50 7.49 -8.34 1.33
C LYS A 50 8.57 -7.43 0.79
N THR A 51 9.63 -7.24 1.59
CA THR A 51 10.76 -6.39 1.23
C THR A 51 11.68 -7.07 0.21
N PRO A 52 12.57 -6.32 -0.47
CA PRO A 52 13.55 -6.93 -1.37
C PRO A 52 14.43 -7.99 -0.69
N GLY A 53 14.71 -7.83 0.60
CA GLY A 53 15.46 -8.81 1.39
C GLY A 53 14.65 -10.03 1.83
N GLY A 54 13.36 -10.08 1.52
CA GLY A 54 12.48 -11.21 1.85
C GLY A 54 11.77 -11.11 3.19
N GLN A 55 11.93 -10.03 3.92
CA GLN A 55 11.23 -9.80 5.18
C GLN A 55 9.76 -9.49 4.93
N ILE A 56 8.88 -10.02 5.76
CA ILE A 56 7.43 -9.76 5.69
C ILE A 56 7.07 -8.77 6.80
N ILE A 57 6.42 -7.68 6.41
CA ILE A 57 5.93 -6.64 7.32
C ILE A 57 4.43 -6.52 7.12
N THR A 58 3.68 -6.46 8.23
CA THR A 58 2.23 -6.23 8.19
C THR A 58 1.92 -4.90 8.85
N LYS A 59 1.20 -4.04 8.15
CA LYS A 59 0.79 -2.72 8.63
C LYS A 59 -0.71 -2.55 8.54
N THR A 60 -1.31 -1.96 9.57
CA THR A 60 -2.73 -1.61 9.55
C THR A 60 -2.93 -0.32 8.77
N CYS A 61 -3.89 -0.34 7.85
CA CYS A 61 -4.25 0.84 7.08
C CYS A 61 -5.21 1.72 7.87
N SER A 62 -5.05 3.03 7.73
CA SER A 62 -5.90 4.04 8.36
C SER A 62 -7.00 4.49 7.40
N ASN A 63 -8.15 4.86 7.95
CA ASN A 63 -9.23 5.46 7.17
C ASN A 63 -8.93 6.92 6.90
N VAL A 64 -9.21 7.34 5.66
CA VAL A 64 -9.26 8.75 5.30
C VAL A 64 -10.63 9.01 4.69
N ASP A 65 -11.36 9.94 5.29
CA ASP A 65 -12.70 10.33 4.83
C ASP A 65 -12.71 11.84 4.60
N LEU A 66 -12.70 12.25 3.34
CA LEU A 66 -12.72 13.63 2.91
C LEU A 66 -14.04 13.94 2.17
N GLY A 67 -15.15 13.47 2.72
CA GLY A 67 -16.47 13.65 2.13
C GLY A 67 -16.69 12.72 0.95
N LYS A 68 -16.47 13.20 -0.28
CA LYS A 68 -16.64 12.39 -1.50
C LYS A 68 -15.50 11.41 -1.73
N ASN A 69 -14.35 11.61 -1.08
CA ASN A 69 -13.18 10.76 -1.20
C ASN A 69 -12.97 9.96 0.08
N VAL A 70 -13.26 8.68 0.01
CA VAL A 70 -13.02 7.75 1.13
C VAL A 70 -12.07 6.66 0.67
N TYR A 71 -11.02 6.44 1.46
CA TYR A 71 -10.02 5.43 1.12
C TYR A 71 -9.25 4.98 2.37
N LYS A 72 -8.50 3.90 2.23
CA LYS A 72 -7.51 3.50 3.23
C LYS A 72 -6.14 4.02 2.82
N GLN A 73 -5.33 4.37 3.80
CA GLN A 73 -3.98 4.86 3.59
C GLN A 73 -3.01 4.09 4.48
N VAL A 74 -1.84 3.79 3.96
CA VAL A 74 -0.79 3.12 4.70
C VAL A 74 0.57 3.72 4.36
N LEU A 75 1.39 3.92 5.39
CA LEU A 75 2.79 4.32 5.24
C LEU A 75 3.60 3.07 4.90
N VAL A 76 4.37 3.13 3.81
CA VAL A 76 5.16 1.98 3.35
C VAL A 76 6.65 2.19 3.57
N PRO A 77 7.40 1.10 3.83
CA PRO A 77 8.84 1.21 4.03
C PRO A 77 9.58 1.48 2.72
N CYS A 78 10.65 2.29 2.82
CA CYS A 78 11.54 2.62 1.71
C CYS A 78 13.02 2.55 2.14
N ASP A 79 13.35 1.68 3.09
CA ASP A 79 14.69 1.57 3.67
C ASP A 79 15.69 0.95 2.70
N GLU A 80 15.25 -0.04 1.93
CA GLU A 80 16.06 -0.74 0.94
C GLU A 80 15.62 -0.32 -0.46
N SER A 81 16.57 -0.24 -1.40
CA SER A 81 16.22 -0.15 -2.82
C SER A 81 15.83 -1.53 -3.34
N GLY A 82 14.94 -1.56 -4.32
CA GLY A 82 14.49 -2.80 -4.95
C GLY A 82 12.98 -2.88 -5.08
N VAL A 83 12.47 -4.10 -5.27
CA VAL A 83 11.06 -4.35 -5.50
C VAL A 83 10.40 -4.85 -4.22
N TYR A 84 9.31 -4.20 -3.85
CA TYR A 84 8.45 -4.59 -2.72
C TYR A 84 7.16 -5.18 -3.27
N GLN A 85 6.71 -6.29 -2.71
CA GLN A 85 5.43 -6.91 -3.07
C GLN A 85 4.41 -6.61 -1.97
N VAL A 86 3.20 -6.27 -2.38
CA VAL A 86 2.13 -5.87 -1.45
C VAL A 86 0.87 -6.67 -1.74
N GLN A 87 0.21 -7.10 -0.67
CA GLN A 87 -1.12 -7.68 -0.72
C GLN A 87 -1.98 -7.00 0.33
N ILE A 88 -3.17 -6.56 -0.08
CA ILE A 88 -4.12 -5.93 0.84
C ILE A 88 -5.06 -7.01 1.38
N ILE A 89 -5.24 -7.05 2.69
CA ILE A 89 -6.03 -8.05 3.38
C ILE A 89 -7.12 -7.35 4.17
N GLN A 90 -8.36 -7.73 3.93
CA GLN A 90 -9.51 -7.27 4.70
C GLN A 90 -10.07 -8.41 5.53
N SER A 91 -10.30 -8.15 6.82
CA SER A 91 -10.80 -9.16 7.75
C SER A 91 -12.05 -8.65 8.45
N SER A 92 -13.12 -9.45 8.42
CA SER A 92 -14.36 -9.15 9.12
C SER A 92 -14.93 -10.44 9.70
N ARG A 93 -14.94 -10.53 11.04
CA ARG A 93 -15.36 -11.73 11.78
C ARG A 93 -14.53 -12.95 11.35
N ASP A 94 -15.19 -13.97 10.76
CA ASP A 94 -14.53 -15.19 10.28
C ASP A 94 -14.17 -15.14 8.80
N LYS A 95 -14.36 -13.99 8.15
CA LYS A 95 -14.06 -13.80 6.72
C LYS A 95 -12.79 -13.05 6.51
N VAL A 96 -11.95 -13.54 5.60
CA VAL A 96 -10.72 -12.88 5.17
C VAL A 96 -10.71 -12.80 3.65
N SER A 97 -10.51 -11.61 3.12
CA SER A 97 -10.42 -11.37 1.69
C SER A 97 -9.06 -10.76 1.36
N CYS A 98 -8.38 -11.31 0.36
CA CYS A 98 -7.07 -10.86 -0.07
C CYS A 98 -7.12 -10.33 -1.50
N SER A 99 -6.46 -9.21 -1.74
CA SER A 99 -6.27 -8.71 -3.10
C SER A 99 -5.24 -9.56 -3.85
N ASN A 100 -5.14 -9.38 -5.16
CA ASN A 100 -3.99 -9.84 -5.91
C ASN A 100 -2.74 -9.09 -5.43
N ILE A 101 -1.58 -9.70 -5.60
CA ILE A 101 -0.30 -9.10 -5.24
C ILE A 101 0.06 -8.04 -6.28
N PHE A 102 0.51 -6.88 -5.81
CA PHE A 102 1.04 -5.81 -6.65
C PHE A 102 2.38 -5.36 -6.10
N GLN A 103 3.06 -4.47 -6.81
CA GLN A 103 4.42 -4.09 -6.49
C GLN A 103 4.58 -2.58 -6.45
N TYR A 104 5.52 -2.12 -5.63
CA TYR A 104 6.13 -0.81 -5.78
C TYR A 104 7.65 -0.98 -5.75
N THR A 105 8.36 -0.01 -6.32
CA THR A 105 9.81 -0.02 -6.35
C THR A 105 10.37 1.13 -5.52
N VAL A 106 11.57 0.92 -5.00
CA VAL A 106 12.32 1.97 -4.32
C VAL A 106 13.63 2.13 -5.07
N ASP A 107 13.80 3.31 -5.65
CA ASP A 107 15.01 3.65 -6.40
C ASP A 107 16.16 3.96 -5.45
N PRO A 108 17.41 3.60 -5.80
CA PRO A 108 18.54 3.87 -4.94
C PRO A 108 18.79 5.37 -4.80
N GLY A 109 19.21 5.78 -3.61
CA GLY A 109 19.63 7.15 -3.36
C GLY A 109 21.04 7.44 -3.87
N ILE A 110 21.50 8.65 -3.62
CA ILE A 110 22.89 9.03 -3.91
C ILE A 110 23.79 8.38 -2.87
N GLU A 111 24.83 7.74 -3.36
CA GLU A 111 25.86 7.12 -2.51
C GLU A 111 27.12 7.95 -2.42
#